data_ffe09f622da5a87f9e182de425478ca3
#
_entry.id   ffe09f622da5a87f9e182de425478ca3
#
_cell.length_a   1.000
_cell.length_b   1.000
_cell.length_c   1.000
_cell.angle_alpha   90.00
_cell.angle_beta   90.00
_cell.angle_gamma   90.00
#
_symmetry.space_group_name_H-M   'P 1'
#
loop_
_entity.id
_entity.type
_entity.pdbx_description
1 polymer ?
#
loop_
_entity_poly.entity_id
_entity_poly.type
_entity_poly.pdbx_seq_one_letter_code
_entity_poly.pdbx_strand_id
1 'polypeptide(L)'
;MSSSVKELERELNIEIFTRSTQGIALTADGAEFLTYARQVIEQADLLEERYKSTKPRPQLCSVATQHYMFAVEAFVDMIRSIHSNEYEFSIRETRTKNIIKQVSDMRADLGILYLSDYNKDVIGKLLREKHLEFHPLFRAKLHVFLSRNNPLAVRKSLSLEDLKPYPFIQYEQGEEGSFFFAEEAVWPTRPPKKINVSDRATILNFIIGLNGYTVCTGIDNGDLNNEKIVTIPLECDDTMLVGWITNERTKLSRASLAYLTQLKSVLVRHGYALIDSQN
;
A
#
# COMPACT_ATOMS: atom_id res chain seq x y z
N MET A 1 -30.10 -25.53 -28.37
CA MET A 1 -29.14 -25.24 -27.32
C MET A 1 -27.98 -26.19 -27.51
N SER A 2 -26.73 -25.68 -27.50
CA SER A 2 -25.56 -26.56 -27.69
C SER A 2 -25.38 -27.48 -26.46
N SER A 3 -24.72 -28.63 -26.67
CA SER A 3 -24.36 -29.55 -25.58
C SER A 3 -23.54 -28.83 -24.49
N SER A 4 -22.67 -27.94 -24.90
CA SER A 4 -21.81 -27.13 -24.00
C SER A 4 -22.61 -26.25 -23.04
N VAL A 5 -23.69 -25.62 -23.50
CA VAL A 5 -24.55 -24.80 -22.60
C VAL A 5 -25.22 -25.66 -21.55
N LYS A 6 -25.73 -26.84 -21.94
CA LYS A 6 -26.36 -27.78 -20.98
C LYS A 6 -25.36 -28.34 -19.98
N GLU A 7 -24.11 -28.56 -20.41
CA GLU A 7 -23.05 -29.02 -19.54
C GLU A 7 -22.67 -27.96 -18.51
N LEU A 8 -22.57 -26.71 -18.95
CA LEU A 8 -22.33 -25.56 -18.07
C LEU A 8 -23.47 -25.35 -17.06
N GLU A 9 -24.73 -25.40 -17.50
CA GLU A 9 -25.91 -25.33 -16.62
C GLU A 9 -25.87 -26.41 -15.54
N ARG A 10 -25.47 -27.63 -15.92
CA ARG A 10 -25.35 -28.75 -14.98
C ARG A 10 -24.19 -28.56 -14.00
N GLU A 11 -23.06 -28.10 -14.50
CA GLU A 11 -21.87 -27.86 -13.67
C GLU A 11 -22.10 -26.77 -12.63
N LEU A 12 -22.75 -25.68 -13.02
CA LEU A 12 -23.07 -24.56 -12.15
C LEU A 12 -24.38 -24.76 -11.34
N ASN A 13 -25.14 -25.82 -11.64
CA ASN A 13 -26.44 -26.12 -11.03
C ASN A 13 -27.43 -24.93 -11.15
N ILE A 14 -27.47 -24.29 -12.34
CA ILE A 14 -28.40 -23.21 -12.68
C ILE A 14 -29.03 -23.47 -14.04
N GLU A 15 -30.20 -22.87 -14.30
CA GLU A 15 -30.78 -22.78 -15.64
C GLU A 15 -30.51 -21.40 -16.22
N ILE A 16 -29.71 -21.35 -17.30
CA ILE A 16 -29.39 -20.09 -17.99
C ILE A 16 -30.50 -19.69 -18.95
N PHE A 17 -31.08 -20.69 -19.62
CA PHE A 17 -32.14 -20.49 -20.61
C PHE A 17 -33.37 -21.31 -20.31
N THR A 18 -34.55 -20.70 -20.40
CA THR A 18 -35.85 -21.38 -20.42
C THR A 18 -36.39 -21.51 -21.83
N ARG A 19 -37.16 -22.57 -22.10
CA ARG A 19 -37.85 -22.78 -23.37
C ARG A 19 -39.36 -22.60 -23.18
N SER A 20 -39.95 -21.85 -24.09
CA SER A 20 -41.39 -21.70 -24.17
C SER A 20 -41.86 -21.93 -25.62
N THR A 21 -43.15 -21.94 -25.83
CA THR A 21 -43.77 -21.96 -27.17
C THR A 21 -43.44 -20.72 -27.99
N GLN A 22 -42.94 -19.68 -27.34
CA GLN A 22 -42.51 -18.42 -27.97
C GLN A 22 -41.02 -18.37 -28.27
N GLY A 23 -40.23 -19.41 -27.90
CA GLY A 23 -38.80 -19.48 -28.16
C GLY A 23 -37.95 -19.71 -26.92
N ILE A 24 -36.71 -19.26 -26.96
CA ILE A 24 -35.74 -19.35 -25.88
C ILE A 24 -35.64 -17.99 -25.20
N ALA A 25 -35.73 -17.95 -23.88
CA ALA A 25 -35.55 -16.75 -23.06
C ALA A 25 -34.51 -17.00 -21.97
N LEU A 26 -33.86 -15.95 -21.48
CA LEU A 26 -33.01 -16.01 -20.31
C LEU A 26 -33.82 -16.14 -19.04
N THR A 27 -33.32 -16.93 -18.10
CA THR A 27 -33.81 -16.95 -16.73
C THR A 27 -33.21 -15.78 -15.95
N ALA A 28 -33.64 -15.56 -14.71
CA ALA A 28 -33.04 -14.58 -13.81
C ALA A 28 -31.57 -14.95 -13.53
N ASP A 29 -31.29 -16.21 -13.21
CA ASP A 29 -29.95 -16.75 -13.00
C ASP A 29 -29.09 -16.64 -14.27
N GLY A 30 -29.70 -16.85 -15.45
CA GLY A 30 -29.04 -16.67 -16.73
C GLY A 30 -28.64 -15.21 -17.02
N ALA A 31 -29.46 -14.23 -16.64
CA ALA A 31 -29.14 -12.82 -16.78
C ALA A 31 -27.99 -12.41 -15.86
N GLU A 32 -28.00 -12.89 -14.62
CA GLU A 32 -26.91 -12.68 -13.67
C GLU A 32 -25.61 -13.34 -14.17
N PHE A 33 -25.65 -14.61 -14.55
CA PHE A 33 -24.53 -15.34 -15.12
C PHE A 33 -23.90 -14.60 -16.31
N LEU A 34 -24.71 -14.12 -17.26
CA LEU A 34 -24.21 -13.39 -18.42
C LEU A 34 -23.49 -12.10 -18.06
N THR A 35 -23.89 -11.44 -16.96
CA THR A 35 -23.21 -10.24 -16.49
C THR A 35 -21.76 -10.56 -16.09
N TYR A 36 -21.55 -11.64 -15.34
CA TYR A 36 -20.20 -12.08 -14.97
C TYR A 36 -19.42 -12.68 -16.16
N ALA A 37 -20.10 -13.46 -17.02
CA ALA A 37 -19.48 -14.07 -18.20
C ALA A 37 -18.94 -13.01 -19.17
N ARG A 38 -19.66 -11.91 -19.38
CA ARG A 38 -19.18 -10.78 -20.20
C ARG A 38 -17.91 -10.18 -19.63
N GLN A 39 -17.86 -9.94 -18.32
CA GLN A 39 -16.65 -9.41 -17.67
C GLN A 39 -15.43 -10.32 -17.86
N VAL A 40 -15.62 -11.64 -17.78
CA VAL A 40 -14.54 -12.62 -18.01
C VAL A 40 -14.06 -12.56 -19.47
N ILE A 41 -14.99 -12.50 -20.44
CA ILE A 41 -14.66 -12.40 -21.86
C ILE A 41 -13.92 -11.08 -22.15
N GLU A 42 -14.41 -9.95 -21.65
CA GLU A 42 -13.75 -8.65 -21.80
C GLU A 42 -12.32 -8.68 -21.24
N GLN A 43 -12.09 -9.34 -20.09
CA GLN A 43 -10.74 -9.49 -19.55
C GLN A 43 -9.86 -10.42 -20.43
N ALA A 44 -10.44 -11.46 -21.00
CA ALA A 44 -9.74 -12.35 -21.93
C ALA A 44 -9.35 -11.61 -23.23
N ASP A 45 -10.27 -10.81 -23.78
CA ASP A 45 -10.03 -10.01 -24.98
C ASP A 45 -8.92 -8.98 -24.75
N LEU A 46 -8.92 -8.29 -23.61
CA LEU A 46 -7.85 -7.38 -23.19
C LEU A 46 -6.50 -8.10 -23.09
N LEU A 47 -6.49 -9.32 -22.54
CA LEU A 47 -5.28 -10.14 -22.47
C LEU A 47 -4.78 -10.50 -23.87
N GLU A 48 -5.67 -10.91 -24.76
CA GLU A 48 -5.31 -11.24 -26.16
C GLU A 48 -4.80 -10.01 -26.90
N GLU A 49 -5.49 -8.88 -26.82
CA GLU A 49 -5.05 -7.64 -27.43
C GLU A 49 -3.65 -7.25 -26.94
N ARG A 50 -3.40 -7.37 -25.62
CA ARG A 50 -2.12 -7.06 -25.03
C ARG A 50 -0.96 -7.90 -25.57
N TYR A 51 -1.18 -9.20 -25.82
CA TYR A 51 -0.11 -10.12 -26.19
C TYR A 51 -0.05 -10.44 -27.68
N LYS A 52 -1.15 -10.30 -28.43
CA LYS A 52 -1.20 -10.51 -29.88
C LYS A 52 -1.00 -9.22 -30.69
N SER A 53 -1.17 -8.04 -30.04
CA SER A 53 -0.94 -6.75 -30.72
C SER A 53 0.54 -6.55 -31.06
N THR A 54 0.81 -5.98 -32.21
CA THR A 54 2.14 -5.54 -32.66
C THR A 54 2.54 -4.18 -32.10
N LYS A 55 1.64 -3.51 -31.37
CA LYS A 55 1.91 -2.21 -30.73
C LYS A 55 2.91 -2.36 -29.59
N PRO A 56 3.75 -1.35 -29.32
CA PRO A 56 4.57 -1.32 -28.12
C PRO A 56 3.70 -1.55 -26.88
N ARG A 57 4.14 -2.45 -26.00
CA ARG A 57 3.40 -2.71 -24.76
C ARG A 57 3.57 -1.55 -23.80
N PRO A 58 2.49 -1.04 -23.16
CA PRO A 58 2.63 -0.04 -22.13
C PRO A 58 3.50 -0.57 -20.99
N GLN A 59 4.33 0.30 -20.43
CA GLN A 59 5.13 -0.05 -19.27
C GLN A 59 4.20 -0.22 -18.05
N LEU A 60 4.42 -1.28 -17.29
CA LEU A 60 3.67 -1.53 -16.06
C LEU A 60 4.57 -1.32 -14.85
N CYS A 61 4.01 -0.73 -13.81
CA CYS A 61 4.59 -0.69 -12.49
C CYS A 61 3.46 -0.59 -11.45
N SER A 62 3.44 -1.52 -10.52
CA SER A 62 2.48 -1.51 -9.42
C SER A 62 3.21 -1.58 -8.08
N VAL A 63 3.00 -0.57 -7.24
CA VAL A 63 3.60 -0.46 -5.91
C VAL A 63 2.49 -0.47 -4.85
N ALA A 64 2.65 -1.29 -3.82
CA ALA A 64 1.84 -1.25 -2.62
C ALA A 64 2.69 -0.71 -1.46
N THR A 65 2.19 0.22 -0.67
CA THR A 65 2.99 0.86 0.38
C THR A 65 2.15 1.14 1.62
N GLN A 66 2.76 1.14 2.78
CA GLN A 66 2.23 1.84 3.94
C GLN A 66 2.14 3.35 3.59
N HIS A 67 1.51 4.14 4.44
CA HIS A 67 1.22 5.55 4.14
C HIS A 67 2.48 6.44 4.22
N TYR A 68 3.44 6.18 3.32
CA TYR A 68 4.71 6.92 3.25
C TYR A 68 4.74 7.96 2.14
N MET A 69 4.90 9.23 2.52
CA MET A 69 4.99 10.34 1.57
C MET A 69 6.18 10.24 0.62
N PHE A 70 7.35 9.81 1.13
CA PHE A 70 8.53 9.60 0.30
C PHE A 70 8.33 8.52 -0.79
N ALA A 71 7.46 7.54 -0.55
CA ALA A 71 7.13 6.52 -1.55
C ALA A 71 6.33 7.12 -2.72
N VAL A 72 5.40 8.03 -2.41
CA VAL A 72 4.62 8.77 -3.43
C VAL A 72 5.51 9.76 -4.18
N GLU A 73 6.38 10.50 -3.49
CA GLU A 73 7.37 11.41 -4.09
C GLU A 73 8.25 10.69 -5.10
N ALA A 74 8.81 9.55 -4.71
CA ALA A 74 9.62 8.71 -5.59
C ALA A 74 8.85 8.23 -6.82
N PHE A 75 7.56 7.94 -6.66
CA PHE A 75 6.71 7.51 -7.76
C PHE A 75 6.46 8.65 -8.76
N VAL A 76 6.25 9.87 -8.27
CA VAL A 76 6.15 11.08 -9.11
C VAL A 76 7.46 11.31 -9.87
N ASP A 77 8.60 11.21 -9.18
CA ASP A 77 9.92 11.39 -9.82
C ASP A 77 10.20 10.32 -10.87
N MET A 78 9.79 9.06 -10.62
CA MET A 78 9.87 8.01 -11.62
C MET A 78 9.07 8.37 -12.87
N ILE A 79 7.81 8.77 -12.71
CA ILE A 79 6.94 9.13 -13.85
C ILE A 79 7.56 10.28 -14.65
N ARG A 80 8.10 11.29 -14.00
CA ARG A 80 8.78 12.41 -14.65
C ARG A 80 10.02 12.00 -15.43
N SER A 81 10.69 10.92 -15.01
CA SER A 81 11.91 10.41 -15.67
C SER A 81 11.63 9.48 -16.85
N ILE A 82 10.41 9.01 -17.01
CA ILE A 82 10.02 8.07 -18.07
C ILE A 82 9.59 8.84 -19.32
N HIS A 83 10.28 8.59 -20.42
CA HIS A 83 9.97 9.17 -21.72
C HIS A 83 9.12 8.21 -22.58
N SER A 84 8.04 7.69 -22.00
CA SER A 84 7.10 6.83 -22.75
C SER A 84 5.77 7.55 -22.93
N ASN A 85 5.19 7.42 -24.11
CA ASN A 85 3.86 7.96 -24.41
C ASN A 85 2.74 7.08 -23.85
N GLU A 86 3.05 5.82 -23.46
CA GLU A 86 2.07 4.86 -22.97
C GLU A 86 2.63 4.15 -21.73
N TYR A 87 1.92 4.25 -20.61
CA TYR A 87 2.22 3.53 -19.37
C TYR A 87 0.93 3.30 -18.56
N GLU A 88 0.96 2.27 -17.76
CA GLU A 88 -0.07 1.98 -16.77
C GLU A 88 0.62 1.74 -15.42
N PHE A 89 0.63 2.75 -14.58
CA PHE A 89 1.29 2.73 -13.29
C PHE A 89 0.29 2.86 -12.16
N SER A 90 0.51 2.12 -11.08
CA SER A 90 -0.33 2.22 -9.89
C SER A 90 0.53 2.25 -8.62
N ILE A 91 0.17 3.15 -7.71
CA ILE A 91 0.64 3.14 -6.32
C ILE A 91 -0.58 3.07 -5.41
N ARG A 92 -0.54 2.17 -4.43
CA ARG A 92 -1.63 1.98 -3.47
C ARG A 92 -1.10 2.07 -2.06
N GLU A 93 -1.56 3.07 -1.34
CA GLU A 93 -1.38 3.14 0.10
C GLU A 93 -2.42 2.21 0.76
N THR A 94 -1.94 1.26 1.56
CA THR A 94 -2.81 0.25 2.15
C THR A 94 -2.16 -0.42 3.37
N ARG A 95 -2.96 -1.17 4.12
CA ARG A 95 -2.57 -1.89 5.33
C ARG A 95 -1.46 -2.90 5.07
N THR A 96 -0.60 -3.11 6.05
CA THR A 96 0.56 -4.03 5.97
C THR A 96 0.20 -5.43 5.47
N LYS A 97 -0.88 -6.04 5.97
CA LYS A 97 -1.35 -7.35 5.47
C LYS A 97 -1.71 -7.34 3.99
N ASN A 98 -2.34 -6.25 3.53
CA ASN A 98 -2.73 -6.10 2.13
C ASN A 98 -1.52 -5.91 1.22
N ILE A 99 -0.49 -5.17 1.68
CA ILE A 99 0.79 -5.03 0.95
C ILE A 99 1.39 -6.42 0.71
N ILE A 100 1.55 -7.19 1.79
CA ILE A 100 2.11 -8.55 1.73
C ILE A 100 1.28 -9.42 0.78
N LYS A 101 -0.06 -9.37 0.89
CA LYS A 101 -0.96 -10.11 0.01
C LYS A 101 -0.82 -9.70 -1.46
N GLN A 102 -0.81 -8.41 -1.77
CA GLN A 102 -0.73 -7.93 -3.16
C GLN A 102 0.58 -8.35 -3.82
N VAL A 103 1.71 -8.30 -3.10
CA VAL A 103 3.01 -8.77 -3.64
C VAL A 103 3.03 -10.29 -3.78
N SER A 104 2.49 -11.02 -2.80
CA SER A 104 2.37 -12.49 -2.87
C SER A 104 1.52 -12.95 -4.06
N ASP A 105 0.39 -12.27 -4.30
CA ASP A 105 -0.55 -12.56 -5.39
C ASP A 105 -0.10 -11.97 -6.74
N MET A 106 1.11 -11.37 -6.81
CA MET A 106 1.67 -10.72 -8.00
C MET A 106 0.78 -9.57 -8.54
N ARG A 107 -0.03 -8.95 -7.70
CA ARG A 107 -0.85 -7.76 -8.02
C ARG A 107 -0.09 -6.45 -7.81
N ALA A 108 1.02 -6.51 -7.08
CA ALA A 108 2.01 -5.45 -6.97
C ALA A 108 3.40 -6.04 -7.24
N ASP A 109 4.24 -5.30 -7.96
CA ASP A 109 5.62 -5.70 -8.26
C ASP A 109 6.49 -5.65 -7.01
N LEU A 110 6.23 -4.68 -6.16
CA LEU A 110 6.92 -4.51 -4.88
C LEU A 110 6.02 -3.87 -3.83
N GLY A 111 6.38 -4.09 -2.57
CA GLY A 111 5.70 -3.51 -1.42
C GLY A 111 6.68 -2.73 -0.54
N ILE A 112 6.24 -1.64 0.11
CA ILE A 112 7.06 -0.88 1.06
C ILE A 112 6.40 -0.97 2.43
N LEU A 113 7.18 -1.44 3.42
CA LEU A 113 6.75 -1.57 4.79
C LEU A 113 7.95 -1.44 5.74
N TYR A 114 7.70 -1.36 7.04
CA TYR A 114 8.77 -1.37 8.03
C TYR A 114 8.76 -2.63 8.91
N LEU A 115 9.92 -2.93 9.44
CA LEU A 115 10.14 -3.85 10.53
C LEU A 115 10.67 -3.11 11.76
N SER A 116 10.30 -3.57 12.93
CA SER A 116 10.82 -3.12 14.22
C SER A 116 11.16 -4.34 15.08
N ASP A 117 11.80 -4.14 16.21
CA ASP A 117 12.07 -5.25 17.14
C ASP A 117 10.80 -5.93 17.62
N TYR A 118 9.67 -5.21 17.61
CA TYR A 118 8.38 -5.75 18.02
C TYR A 118 7.72 -6.64 16.97
N ASN A 119 7.81 -6.30 15.66
CA ASN A 119 7.03 -6.97 14.61
C ASN A 119 7.86 -7.87 13.67
N LYS A 120 9.20 -7.77 13.69
CA LYS A 120 10.10 -8.43 12.74
C LYS A 120 9.92 -9.96 12.69
N ASP A 121 9.66 -10.61 13.82
CA ASP A 121 9.54 -12.07 13.86
C ASP A 121 8.23 -12.53 13.23
N VAL A 122 7.12 -11.83 13.53
CA VAL A 122 5.79 -12.16 13.00
C VAL A 122 5.71 -11.84 11.50
N ILE A 123 6.11 -10.63 11.10
CA ILE A 123 6.11 -10.24 9.68
C ILE A 123 7.13 -11.08 8.92
N GLY A 124 8.35 -11.27 9.44
CA GLY A 124 9.38 -12.07 8.79
C GLY A 124 8.97 -13.53 8.57
N LYS A 125 8.26 -14.15 9.52
CA LYS A 125 7.66 -15.48 9.33
C LYS A 125 6.64 -15.46 8.19
N LEU A 126 5.73 -14.50 8.18
CA LEU A 126 4.71 -14.38 7.14
C LEU A 126 5.33 -14.15 5.75
N LEU A 127 6.38 -13.33 5.64
CA LEU A 127 7.09 -13.10 4.38
C LEU A 127 7.68 -14.42 3.84
N ARG A 128 8.38 -15.20 4.69
CA ARG A 128 8.93 -16.52 4.30
C ARG A 128 7.83 -17.49 3.83
N GLU A 129 6.73 -17.58 4.57
CA GLU A 129 5.59 -18.43 4.20
C GLU A 129 4.98 -18.06 2.83
N LYS A 130 5.09 -16.79 2.46
CA LYS A 130 4.58 -16.24 1.19
C LYS A 130 5.63 -16.15 0.09
N HIS A 131 6.85 -16.66 0.30
CA HIS A 131 7.98 -16.57 -0.63
C HIS A 131 8.29 -15.12 -1.03
N LEU A 132 8.31 -14.23 -0.04
CA LEU A 132 8.66 -12.84 -0.21
C LEU A 132 9.99 -12.53 0.46
N GLU A 133 10.82 -11.75 -0.22
CA GLU A 133 12.10 -11.28 0.27
C GLU A 133 11.99 -9.83 0.74
N PHE A 134 12.56 -9.53 1.92
CA PHE A 134 12.63 -8.17 2.45
C PHE A 134 14.01 -7.59 2.22
N HIS A 135 14.06 -6.43 1.59
CA HIS A 135 15.27 -5.68 1.29
C HIS A 135 15.28 -4.38 2.11
N PRO A 136 16.19 -4.23 3.08
CA PRO A 136 16.26 -3.03 3.89
C PRO A 136 16.66 -1.81 3.05
N LEU A 137 16.06 -0.65 3.33
CA LEU A 137 16.37 0.63 2.69
C LEU A 137 17.09 1.58 3.64
N PHE A 138 16.47 1.87 4.78
CA PHE A 138 17.03 2.79 5.76
C PHE A 138 16.44 2.52 7.15
N ARG A 139 17.10 3.06 8.18
CA ARG A 139 16.61 3.04 9.55
C ARG A 139 16.21 4.45 9.97
N ALA A 140 14.99 4.60 10.45
CA ALA A 140 14.45 5.87 10.93
C ALA A 140 14.30 5.85 12.46
N LYS A 141 14.65 6.95 13.12
CA LYS A 141 14.18 7.26 14.48
C LYS A 141 12.72 7.68 14.40
N LEU A 142 11.98 7.48 15.48
CA LEU A 142 10.58 7.88 15.53
C LEU A 142 10.44 9.39 15.65
N HIS A 143 9.48 9.92 14.93
CA HIS A 143 9.09 11.32 14.97
C HIS A 143 7.57 11.43 15.15
N VAL A 144 7.15 12.57 15.65
CA VAL A 144 5.74 12.90 15.84
C VAL A 144 5.34 13.92 14.78
N PHE A 145 4.28 13.63 14.02
CA PHE A 145 3.58 14.61 13.20
C PHE A 145 2.52 15.29 14.05
N LEU A 146 2.54 16.61 14.08
CA LEU A 146 1.51 17.41 14.75
C LEU A 146 1.29 18.74 14.01
N SER A 147 0.18 19.40 14.37
CA SER A 147 -0.14 20.71 13.80
C SER A 147 0.90 21.74 14.24
N ARG A 148 1.30 22.62 13.33
CA ARG A 148 2.15 23.79 13.64
C ARG A 148 1.53 24.70 14.73
N ASN A 149 0.20 24.67 14.85
CA ASN A 149 -0.52 25.42 15.90
C ASN A 149 -0.58 24.66 17.23
N ASN A 150 -0.10 23.42 17.31
CA ASN A 150 -0.04 22.69 18.58
C ASN A 150 1.00 23.34 19.49
N PRO A 151 0.71 23.52 20.80
CA PRO A 151 1.69 24.08 21.76
C PRO A 151 3.03 23.33 21.80
N LEU A 152 3.06 22.07 21.43
CA LEU A 152 4.29 21.26 21.36
C LEU A 152 5.16 21.56 20.13
N ALA A 153 4.64 22.27 19.14
CA ALA A 153 5.32 22.49 17.85
C ALA A 153 6.65 23.26 17.96
N VAL A 154 6.87 23.97 19.06
CA VAL A 154 8.08 24.74 19.33
C VAL A 154 9.17 23.94 20.06
N ARG A 155 8.87 22.69 20.45
CA ARG A 155 9.81 21.82 21.15
C ARG A 155 10.84 21.23 20.18
N LYS A 156 12.04 20.96 20.69
CA LYS A 156 13.11 20.29 19.91
C LYS A 156 12.97 18.78 19.87
N SER A 157 12.35 18.20 20.90
CA SER A 157 12.02 16.79 21.04
C SER A 157 10.79 16.64 21.92
N LEU A 158 10.14 15.48 21.86
CA LEU A 158 8.94 15.16 22.65
C LEU A 158 9.12 13.81 23.33
N SER A 159 8.66 13.75 24.59
CA SER A 159 8.48 12.50 25.30
C SER A 159 7.06 11.95 25.12
N LEU A 160 6.85 10.67 25.45
CA LEU A 160 5.51 10.07 25.47
C LEU A 160 4.55 10.76 26.45
N GLU A 161 5.08 11.30 27.54
CA GLU A 161 4.30 12.01 28.56
C GLU A 161 3.72 13.32 28.00
N ASP A 162 4.49 14.05 27.18
CA ASP A 162 4.05 15.28 26.53
C ASP A 162 2.83 15.04 25.62
N LEU A 163 2.70 13.84 25.07
CA LEU A 163 1.66 13.46 24.09
C LEU A 163 0.33 13.02 24.73
N LYS A 164 0.32 12.64 26.02
CA LYS A 164 -0.88 12.12 26.73
C LYS A 164 -2.12 13.03 26.62
N PRO A 165 -2.02 14.37 26.67
CA PRO A 165 -3.19 15.23 26.57
C PRO A 165 -3.87 15.18 25.19
N TYR A 166 -3.14 14.80 24.13
CA TYR A 166 -3.57 14.89 22.75
C TYR A 166 -4.08 13.55 22.22
N PRO A 167 -5.04 13.52 21.27
CA PRO A 167 -5.49 12.29 20.65
C PRO A 167 -4.42 11.72 19.71
N PHE A 168 -4.12 10.43 19.89
CA PHE A 168 -3.30 9.65 18.98
C PHE A 168 -4.15 9.21 17.78
N ILE A 169 -3.69 9.50 16.59
CA ILE A 169 -4.36 9.16 15.35
C ILE A 169 -3.51 8.14 14.63
N GLN A 170 -4.10 7.01 14.27
CA GLN A 170 -3.40 5.92 13.62
C GLN A 170 -4.20 5.35 12.46
N TYR A 171 -3.52 4.68 11.55
CA TYR A 171 -4.15 3.93 10.47
C TYR A 171 -4.78 2.65 11.01
N GLU A 172 -6.02 2.38 10.60
CA GLU A 172 -6.70 1.14 10.95
C GLU A 172 -6.06 -0.06 10.25
N GLN A 173 -6.00 -1.21 10.95
CA GLN A 173 -5.46 -2.45 10.37
C GLN A 173 -6.53 -3.52 10.08
N GLY A 174 -7.82 -3.13 10.08
CA GLY A 174 -8.96 -3.99 9.86
C GLY A 174 -9.41 -4.76 11.09
N GLU A 175 -10.49 -5.55 10.95
CA GLU A 175 -11.12 -6.29 12.06
C GLU A 175 -10.19 -7.35 12.67
N GLU A 176 -9.33 -7.97 11.87
CA GLU A 176 -8.29 -8.91 12.32
C GLU A 176 -6.99 -8.21 12.74
N GLY A 177 -7.04 -6.91 13.01
CA GLY A 177 -5.89 -6.06 13.25
C GLY A 177 -5.05 -6.46 14.46
N SER A 178 -4.08 -7.33 14.24
CA SER A 178 -3.00 -7.55 15.19
C SER A 178 -2.10 -6.31 15.23
N PHE A 179 -1.69 -5.90 16.41
CA PHE A 179 -0.74 -4.79 16.63
C PHE A 179 0.58 -4.96 15.86
N PHE A 180 0.96 -6.19 15.51
CA PHE A 180 2.16 -6.48 14.70
C PHE A 180 2.11 -5.89 13.29
N PHE A 181 0.93 -5.55 12.78
CA PHE A 181 0.74 -4.96 11.46
C PHE A 181 0.50 -3.44 11.49
N ALA A 182 0.54 -2.82 12.68
CA ALA A 182 0.41 -1.37 12.80
C ALA A 182 1.47 -0.65 11.96
N GLU A 183 1.11 0.51 11.42
CA GLU A 183 2.03 1.35 10.63
C GLU A 183 2.79 2.33 11.53
N GLU A 184 2.27 2.58 12.70
CA GLU A 184 2.89 3.37 13.74
C GLU A 184 3.61 2.47 14.75
N ALA A 185 4.64 3.01 15.40
CA ALA A 185 5.31 2.30 16.47
C ALA A 185 4.33 1.93 17.59
N VAL A 186 4.45 0.70 18.05
CA VAL A 186 3.61 0.18 19.14
C VAL A 186 4.20 0.63 20.47
N TRP A 187 3.38 1.32 21.24
CA TRP A 187 3.75 1.81 22.56
C TRP A 187 3.62 0.73 23.63
N PRO A 188 4.45 0.76 24.67
CA PRO A 188 4.29 -0.09 25.84
C PRO A 188 2.95 0.14 26.57
N THR A 189 2.39 1.36 26.42
CA THR A 189 1.13 1.76 27.06
C THR A 189 0.15 2.28 26.02
N ARG A 190 -1.10 1.81 26.09
CA ARG A 190 -2.17 2.26 25.19
C ARG A 190 -2.45 3.76 25.39
N PRO A 191 -2.46 4.59 24.33
CA PRO A 191 -2.83 5.99 24.43
C PRO A 191 -4.24 6.16 25.01
N PRO A 192 -4.48 7.12 25.92
CA PRO A 192 -5.79 7.31 26.53
C PRO A 192 -6.86 7.80 25.54
N LYS A 193 -6.44 8.50 24.48
CA LYS A 193 -7.29 8.99 23.40
C LYS A 193 -6.76 8.46 22.08
N LYS A 194 -7.57 7.69 21.36
CA LYS A 194 -7.17 7.05 20.10
C LYS A 194 -8.25 7.18 19.06
N ILE A 195 -7.86 7.55 17.84
CA ILE A 195 -8.72 7.65 16.65
C ILE A 195 -8.11 6.78 15.55
N ASN A 196 -8.92 5.90 14.96
CA ASN A 196 -8.51 5.10 13.80
C ASN A 196 -9.03 5.76 12.53
N VAL A 197 -8.19 5.82 11.51
CA VAL A 197 -8.50 6.39 10.20
C VAL A 197 -8.04 5.46 9.09
N SER A 198 -8.56 5.63 7.89
CA SER A 198 -8.26 4.75 6.75
C SER A 198 -7.35 5.39 5.70
N ASP A 199 -7.17 6.71 5.74
CA ASP A 199 -6.45 7.45 4.70
C ASP A 199 -5.69 8.66 5.25
N ARG A 200 -4.73 9.12 4.44
CA ARG A 200 -3.82 10.22 4.79
C ARG A 200 -4.53 11.57 4.90
N ALA A 201 -5.49 11.87 4.06
CA ALA A 201 -6.19 13.16 4.12
C ALA A 201 -6.96 13.29 5.44
N THR A 202 -7.60 12.21 5.85
CA THR A 202 -8.33 12.15 7.12
C THR A 202 -7.39 12.29 8.31
N ILE A 203 -6.21 11.62 8.33
CA ILE A 203 -5.27 11.76 9.45
C ILE A 203 -4.80 13.21 9.60
N LEU A 204 -4.47 13.88 8.49
CA LEU A 204 -4.03 15.28 8.51
C LEU A 204 -5.12 16.22 9.02
N ASN A 205 -6.38 16.00 8.62
CA ASN A 205 -7.51 16.79 9.09
C ASN A 205 -7.72 16.65 10.61
N PHE A 206 -7.55 15.47 11.17
CA PHE A 206 -7.65 15.26 12.63
C PHE A 206 -6.43 15.85 13.38
N ILE A 207 -5.23 15.74 12.81
CA ILE A 207 -4.04 16.39 13.38
C ILE A 207 -4.26 17.91 13.50
N ILE A 208 -4.77 18.54 12.43
CA ILE A 208 -5.02 19.99 12.40
C ILE A 208 -6.24 20.36 13.25
N GLY A 209 -7.35 19.66 13.08
CA GLY A 209 -8.64 20.02 13.69
C GLY A 209 -8.76 19.73 15.18
N LEU A 210 -8.06 18.70 15.68
CA LEU A 210 -8.11 18.29 17.09
C LEU A 210 -6.79 18.46 17.84
N ASN A 211 -5.77 19.08 17.21
CA ASN A 211 -4.39 19.07 17.73
C ASN A 211 -3.89 17.65 18.04
N GLY A 212 -4.35 16.66 17.25
CA GLY A 212 -3.91 15.28 17.40
C GLY A 212 -2.48 15.07 16.93
N TYR A 213 -1.99 13.85 17.08
CA TYR A 213 -0.66 13.47 16.62
C TYR A 213 -0.66 12.06 16.04
N THR A 214 0.31 11.80 15.18
CA THR A 214 0.67 10.43 14.75
C THR A 214 2.19 10.26 14.82
N VAL A 215 2.66 9.01 14.71
CA VAL A 215 4.09 8.68 14.74
C VAL A 215 4.52 8.17 13.38
N CYS A 216 5.70 8.61 12.95
CA CYS A 216 6.19 8.39 11.60
C CYS A 216 7.72 8.29 11.54
N THR A 217 8.25 8.09 10.35
CA THR A 217 9.68 8.04 10.06
C THR A 217 10.41 9.40 10.13
N GLY A 218 9.66 10.49 10.23
CA GLY A 218 10.23 11.84 10.24
C GLY A 218 10.46 12.46 8.85
N ILE A 219 10.17 11.71 7.78
CA ILE A 219 10.23 12.27 6.42
C ILE A 219 8.97 13.09 6.18
N ASP A 220 9.17 14.38 6.02
CA ASP A 220 8.13 15.35 5.69
C ASP A 220 8.42 15.91 4.29
N ASN A 221 7.44 15.83 3.40
CA ASN A 221 7.54 16.42 2.06
C ASN A 221 6.90 17.82 2.10
N GLY A 222 7.65 18.77 2.60
CA GLY A 222 7.22 20.16 2.76
C GLY A 222 6.59 20.79 1.52
N ASP A 223 6.99 20.36 0.31
CA ASP A 223 6.46 20.87 -0.96
C ASP A 223 5.10 20.28 -1.36
N LEU A 224 4.76 19.07 -0.88
CA LEU A 224 3.50 18.39 -1.20
C LEU A 224 2.49 18.44 -0.05
N ASN A 225 2.95 18.71 1.16
CA ASN A 225 2.15 18.77 2.37
C ASN A 225 2.34 20.08 3.12
N ASN A 226 1.32 20.84 3.03
CA ASN A 226 0.79 21.78 3.98
C ASN A 226 1.80 22.34 5.02
N GLU A 227 2.14 23.60 4.86
CA GLU A 227 2.84 24.42 5.85
C GLU A 227 2.26 24.32 7.30
N LYS A 228 1.17 23.59 7.49
CA LYS A 228 0.43 23.44 8.75
C LYS A 228 0.92 22.30 9.64
N ILE A 229 1.76 21.41 9.15
CA ILE A 229 2.29 20.25 9.91
C ILE A 229 3.76 20.47 10.23
N VAL A 230 4.19 19.96 11.37
CA VAL A 230 5.60 19.90 11.77
C VAL A 230 5.93 18.49 12.24
N THR A 231 7.21 18.14 12.07
CA THR A 231 7.77 16.87 12.47
C THR A 231 8.78 17.10 13.60
N ILE A 232 8.56 16.43 14.73
CA ILE A 232 9.41 16.60 15.92
C ILE A 232 9.94 15.23 16.36
N PRO A 233 11.25 15.10 16.65
CA PRO A 233 11.83 13.86 17.17
C PRO A 233 11.14 13.38 18.44
N LEU A 234 10.90 12.08 18.55
CA LEU A 234 10.40 11.42 19.72
C LEU A 234 11.56 10.85 20.53
N GLU A 235 11.57 11.11 21.83
CA GLU A 235 12.55 10.57 22.77
C GLU A 235 12.25 9.11 23.10
N CYS A 236 12.76 8.20 22.29
CA CYS A 236 12.70 6.76 22.50
C CYS A 236 13.85 6.05 21.76
N ASP A 237 14.14 4.82 22.20
CA ASP A 237 15.18 3.99 21.58
C ASP A 237 14.64 3.19 20.37
N ASP A 238 13.32 3.15 20.19
CA ASP A 238 12.68 2.43 19.09
C ASP A 238 13.04 3.02 17.73
N THR A 239 13.17 2.15 16.75
CA THR A 239 13.48 2.50 15.38
C THR A 239 12.62 1.72 14.40
N MET A 240 12.41 2.31 13.22
CA MET A 240 11.75 1.66 12.09
C MET A 240 12.81 1.28 11.04
N LEU A 241 12.95 0.00 10.76
CA LEU A 241 13.72 -0.47 9.61
C LEU A 241 12.79 -0.50 8.41
N VAL A 242 12.78 0.55 7.62
CA VAL A 242 11.97 0.62 6.41
C VAL A 242 12.68 -0.12 5.29
N GLY A 243 11.92 -0.90 4.54
CA GLY A 243 12.40 -1.67 3.41
C GLY A 243 11.32 -1.94 2.38
N TRP A 244 11.69 -2.66 1.35
CA TRP A 244 10.78 -3.11 0.32
C TRP A 244 10.77 -4.63 0.24
N ILE A 245 9.64 -5.17 -0.20
CA ILE A 245 9.44 -6.61 -0.39
C ILE A 245 9.16 -6.93 -1.85
N THR A 246 9.65 -8.09 -2.30
CA THR A 246 9.37 -8.65 -3.63
C THR A 246 9.01 -10.11 -3.53
N ASN A 247 8.39 -10.65 -4.56
CA ASN A 247 8.19 -12.08 -4.70
C ASN A 247 9.46 -12.72 -5.28
N GLU A 248 10.02 -13.72 -4.59
CA GLU A 248 11.23 -14.45 -4.98
C GLU A 248 11.13 -15.10 -6.38
N ARG A 249 9.89 -15.35 -6.85
CA ARG A 249 9.62 -16.03 -8.13
C ARG A 249 9.53 -15.07 -9.31
N THR A 250 9.60 -13.76 -9.09
CA THR A 250 9.44 -12.75 -10.13
C THR A 250 10.66 -11.86 -10.25
N LYS A 251 10.93 -11.40 -11.47
CA LYS A 251 11.94 -10.36 -11.71
C LYS A 251 11.25 -9.01 -11.83
N LEU A 252 11.83 -8.00 -11.20
CA LEU A 252 11.33 -6.64 -11.32
C LEU A 252 11.38 -6.15 -12.76
N SER A 253 10.35 -5.43 -13.16
CA SER A 253 10.29 -4.76 -14.45
C SER A 253 11.29 -3.60 -14.50
N ARG A 254 11.56 -3.11 -15.72
CA ARG A 254 12.41 -1.92 -15.91
C ARG A 254 11.83 -0.69 -15.18
N ALA A 255 10.50 -0.55 -15.18
CA ALA A 255 9.83 0.54 -14.50
C ALA A 255 9.92 0.40 -12.97
N SER A 256 9.77 -0.82 -12.43
CA SER A 256 9.93 -1.08 -10.99
C SER A 256 11.37 -0.83 -10.51
N LEU A 257 12.37 -1.14 -11.33
CA LEU A 257 13.77 -0.80 -11.04
C LEU A 257 14.02 0.72 -11.07
N ALA A 258 13.42 1.43 -12.03
CA ALA A 258 13.47 2.89 -12.09
C ALA A 258 12.82 3.52 -10.85
N TYR A 259 11.69 2.96 -10.39
CA TYR A 259 11.07 3.39 -9.15
C TYR A 259 12.00 3.24 -7.94
N LEU A 260 12.63 2.07 -7.78
CA LEU A 260 13.59 1.85 -6.67
C LEU A 260 14.78 2.82 -6.74
N THR A 261 15.24 3.17 -7.94
CA THR A 261 16.31 4.18 -8.11
C THR A 261 15.85 5.54 -7.60
N GLN A 262 14.64 5.98 -7.96
CA GLN A 262 14.09 7.24 -7.48
C GLN A 262 13.81 7.19 -5.96
N LEU A 263 13.31 6.07 -5.45
CA LEU A 263 13.06 5.88 -4.02
C LEU A 263 14.35 6.09 -3.20
N LYS A 264 15.45 5.48 -3.62
CA LYS A 264 16.75 5.67 -3.00
C LYS A 264 17.22 7.12 -3.09
N SER A 265 17.04 7.77 -4.24
CA SER A 265 17.39 9.18 -4.45
C SER A 265 16.59 10.11 -3.53
N VAL A 266 15.29 9.89 -3.39
CA VAL A 266 14.41 10.65 -2.47
C VAL A 266 14.91 10.52 -1.03
N LEU A 267 15.19 9.30 -0.57
CA LEU A 267 15.67 9.07 0.80
C LEU A 267 16.99 9.80 1.09
N VAL A 268 17.91 9.79 0.13
CA VAL A 268 19.18 10.54 0.25
C VAL A 268 18.93 12.04 0.30
N ARG A 269 18.01 12.59 -0.52
CA ARG A 269 17.62 14.03 -0.46
C ARG A 269 17.06 14.42 0.90
N HIS A 270 16.34 13.52 1.56
CA HIS A 270 15.83 13.71 2.92
C HIS A 270 16.87 13.41 4.02
N GLY A 271 18.16 13.20 3.65
CA GLY A 271 19.26 13.02 4.59
C GLY A 271 19.39 11.65 5.22
N TYR A 272 18.72 10.63 4.68
CA TYR A 272 18.82 9.26 5.18
C TYR A 272 19.98 8.51 4.52
N ALA A 273 20.77 7.84 5.35
CA ALA A 273 21.76 6.88 4.88
C ALA A 273 21.07 5.60 4.44
N LEU A 274 21.36 5.17 3.21
CA LEU A 274 20.84 3.88 2.70
C LEU A 274 21.61 2.73 3.35
N ILE A 275 20.88 1.63 3.57
CA ILE A 275 21.48 0.38 3.97
C ILE A 275 21.88 -0.35 2.68
N ASP A 276 23.17 -0.57 2.46
CA ASP A 276 23.68 -1.36 1.35
C ASP A 276 23.17 -2.79 1.53
N SER A 277 22.40 -3.27 0.58
CA SER A 277 22.15 -4.70 0.45
C SER A 277 23.48 -5.35 0.05
N GLN A 278 24.28 -5.77 1.03
CA GLN A 278 25.39 -6.68 0.74
C GLN A 278 24.78 -7.99 0.23
N ASN A 279 25.22 -8.39 -0.95
CA ASN A 279 24.94 -9.60 -1.75
C ASN A 279 24.37 -10.80 -1.00
#